data_fae823f42c1556647749ea519550ab4f
#
_entry.id   fae823f42c1556647749ea519550ab4f
#
_cell.length_a   1.000
_cell.length_b   1.000
_cell.length_c   1.000
_cell.angle_alpha   90.00
_cell.angle_beta   90.00
_cell.angle_gamma   90.00
#
_symmetry.space_group_name_H-M   'P 1'
#
loop_
_entity.id
_entity.type
_entity.pdbx_description
1 polymer ?
#
loop_
_entity_poly.entity_id
_entity_poly.type
_entity_poly.pdbx_seq_one_letter_code
_entity_poly.pdbx_strand_id
1 'polypeptide(L)'
;INAATMLGQGKNVHQAEIDAACELIDFLRFNVHFAEQIYREQPNNVRGLWNKMEYRPLEGFVLAVTPFNFTAIQGNLPTAPAIMGNTVLWKPASRSVYSAYFTYKVLEEAGLPDGVINMLPADDGAAVGTPALESEHFAGLHFTGSVGTFEHLWTQVSDNLDTYKTYPTIVGETGGKDFILAHETANPKQVATAITRASFEYQGQKCSAASRLYIPESLWPDVRGTLFAQLDDVSVGPPEDFTNYVNAVIDQRAFDKIVSYIEHAEEDDDAEIIHGGGYDDREGYFIEPTVIRAHDPKQKSMREEIFGPVTTVYVYPDDEWEETLQLVDETSPYALTGAVFARERTVIRQAQNALEHAAGNFYVNDKPTAAIVGQQPFGGARRSGTNDKAGSEMNLMRWVSPRAIKESWDAPEDYPYAWNQPDAEGELSLDDIANAEPAEAGDGAVNA
;
A
#
# COMPACT_ATOMS: atom_id res chain seq x y z
N ILE A 1 -16.43 14.51 7.76
CA ILE A 1 -15.66 13.27 7.51
C ILE A 1 -15.02 12.79 8.82
N ASN A 2 -14.23 13.63 9.55
CA ASN A 2 -13.53 13.22 10.77
C ASN A 2 -14.46 12.64 11.84
N ALA A 3 -15.55 13.32 12.17
CA ALA A 3 -16.52 12.80 13.16
C ALA A 3 -17.10 11.43 12.74
N ALA A 4 -17.42 11.25 11.45
CA ALA A 4 -17.87 9.97 10.94
C ALA A 4 -16.80 8.86 11.02
N THR A 5 -15.55 9.23 10.81
CA THR A 5 -14.39 8.34 10.96
C THR A 5 -14.16 7.96 12.43
N MET A 6 -14.23 8.92 13.34
CA MET A 6 -14.10 8.67 14.78
C MET A 6 -15.17 7.69 15.27
N LEU A 7 -16.42 8.00 15.03
CA LEU A 7 -17.56 7.20 15.53
C LEU A 7 -17.74 5.86 14.81
N GLY A 8 -17.49 5.85 13.49
CA GLY A 8 -17.71 4.64 12.68
C GLY A 8 -16.55 3.66 12.64
N GLN A 9 -15.34 4.11 12.96
CA GLN A 9 -14.12 3.30 12.82
C GLN A 9 -13.31 3.19 14.12
N GLY A 10 -13.70 3.90 15.18
CA GLY A 10 -12.97 3.90 16.45
C GLY A 10 -11.61 4.60 16.36
N LYS A 11 -11.50 5.69 15.62
CA LYS A 11 -10.31 6.55 15.58
C LYS A 11 -10.44 7.71 16.56
N ASN A 12 -9.35 8.08 17.22
CA ASN A 12 -9.33 9.33 17.97
C ASN A 12 -9.26 10.55 17.01
N VAL A 13 -9.41 11.75 17.56
CA VAL A 13 -9.49 12.99 16.77
C VAL A 13 -8.26 13.22 15.89
N HIS A 14 -7.05 12.92 16.40
CA HIS A 14 -5.80 13.10 15.66
C HIS A 14 -5.65 12.10 14.53
N GLN A 15 -5.99 10.84 14.79
CA GLN A 15 -5.98 9.78 13.77
C GLN A 15 -7.01 10.07 12.68
N ALA A 16 -8.22 10.53 13.03
CA ALA A 16 -9.23 10.90 12.06
C ALA A 16 -8.80 12.09 11.19
N GLU A 17 -8.16 13.11 11.77
CA GLU A 17 -7.65 14.26 11.02
C GLU A 17 -6.57 13.83 10.01
N ILE A 18 -5.61 13.00 10.43
CA ILE A 18 -4.51 12.56 9.57
C ILE A 18 -4.99 11.56 8.53
N ASP A 19 -5.63 10.46 8.98
CA ASP A 19 -5.92 9.28 8.15
C ASP A 19 -7.23 9.43 7.33
N ALA A 20 -7.99 10.51 7.55
CA ALA A 20 -9.19 10.81 6.76
C ALA A 20 -9.04 12.12 6.00
N ALA A 21 -9.09 13.28 6.68
CA ALA A 21 -9.14 14.57 5.99
C ALA A 21 -7.82 14.90 5.28
N CYS A 22 -6.69 14.90 6.01
CA CYS A 22 -5.40 15.33 5.46
C CYS A 22 -4.93 14.40 4.33
N GLU A 23 -4.90 13.11 4.59
CA GLU A 23 -4.42 12.12 3.62
C GLU A 23 -5.31 12.04 2.37
N LEU A 24 -6.65 12.15 2.52
CA LEU A 24 -7.56 12.18 1.37
C LEU A 24 -7.34 13.42 0.51
N ILE A 25 -7.17 14.59 1.14
CA ILE A 25 -6.86 15.84 0.43
C ILE A 25 -5.55 15.69 -0.35
N ASP A 26 -4.54 15.09 0.26
CA ASP A 26 -3.25 14.86 -0.40
C ASP A 26 -3.40 13.87 -1.57
N PHE A 27 -4.11 12.76 -1.42
CA PHE A 27 -4.39 11.87 -2.56
C PHE A 27 -5.06 12.61 -3.72
N LEU A 28 -6.10 13.40 -3.45
CA LEU A 28 -6.81 14.14 -4.50
C LEU A 28 -5.91 15.17 -5.20
N ARG A 29 -5.04 15.86 -4.47
CA ARG A 29 -4.11 16.86 -5.04
C ARG A 29 -2.97 16.21 -5.81
N PHE A 30 -2.29 15.23 -5.21
CA PHE A 30 -1.14 14.57 -5.83
C PHE A 30 -1.55 13.71 -7.02
N ASN A 31 -2.69 13.02 -6.98
CA ASN A 31 -3.16 12.25 -8.13
C ASN A 31 -3.46 13.15 -9.36
N VAL A 32 -3.99 14.36 -9.16
CA VAL A 32 -4.14 15.34 -10.25
C VAL A 32 -2.78 15.71 -10.85
N HIS A 33 -1.80 15.99 -9.99
CA HIS A 33 -0.45 16.32 -10.42
C HIS A 33 0.19 15.17 -11.21
N PHE A 34 0.11 13.94 -10.71
CA PHE A 34 0.65 12.75 -11.39
C PHE A 34 -0.09 12.44 -12.69
N ALA A 35 -1.41 12.62 -12.75
CA ALA A 35 -2.16 12.48 -13.99
C ALA A 35 -1.66 13.46 -15.06
N GLU A 36 -1.43 14.75 -14.70
CA GLU A 36 -0.84 15.72 -15.62
C GLU A 36 0.54 15.31 -16.11
N GLN A 37 1.39 14.75 -15.25
CA GLN A 37 2.72 14.24 -15.65
C GLN A 37 2.59 13.09 -16.64
N ILE A 38 1.73 12.11 -16.40
CA ILE A 38 1.45 10.99 -17.32
C ILE A 38 1.05 11.51 -18.70
N TYR A 39 0.11 12.45 -18.78
CA TYR A 39 -0.36 13.00 -20.07
C TYR A 39 0.70 13.81 -20.81
N ARG A 40 1.71 14.36 -20.13
CA ARG A 40 2.85 15.06 -20.72
C ARG A 40 3.90 14.13 -21.34
N GLU A 41 3.97 12.87 -20.89
CA GLU A 41 4.89 11.88 -21.45
C GLU A 41 4.48 11.52 -22.86
N GLN A 42 5.31 11.95 -23.85
CA GLN A 42 5.03 11.73 -25.26
C GLN A 42 6.26 11.17 -25.99
N PRO A 43 6.04 10.33 -27.02
CA PRO A 43 7.15 9.78 -27.80
C PRO A 43 7.87 10.83 -28.63
N ASN A 44 9.13 10.54 -29.01
CA ASN A 44 9.91 11.41 -29.86
C ASN A 44 9.30 11.55 -31.26
N ASN A 45 9.38 12.75 -31.81
CA ASN A 45 8.99 13.07 -33.17
C ASN A 45 10.21 13.24 -34.07
N VAL A 46 10.07 12.85 -35.32
CA VAL A 46 11.05 13.08 -36.38
C VAL A 46 10.39 13.83 -37.55
N ARG A 47 11.21 14.44 -38.43
CA ARG A 47 10.69 15.19 -39.56
C ARG A 47 9.78 14.35 -40.44
N GLY A 48 8.59 14.85 -40.76
CA GLY A 48 7.59 14.18 -41.59
C GLY A 48 6.69 13.19 -40.87
N LEU A 49 6.95 12.95 -39.58
CA LEU A 49 6.14 12.07 -38.74
C LEU A 49 5.66 12.80 -37.49
N TRP A 50 4.45 12.52 -37.09
CA TRP A 50 3.91 12.90 -35.77
C TRP A 50 3.56 11.66 -34.97
N ASN A 51 4.25 11.45 -33.86
CA ASN A 51 4.01 10.38 -32.94
C ASN A 51 3.35 10.95 -31.67
N LYS A 52 2.29 10.29 -31.18
CA LYS A 52 1.66 10.65 -29.92
C LYS A 52 1.20 9.41 -29.15
N MET A 53 1.14 9.52 -27.85
CA MET A 53 0.49 8.57 -26.96
C MET A 53 -0.84 9.12 -26.50
N GLU A 54 -1.90 8.34 -26.61
CA GLU A 54 -3.18 8.60 -26.00
C GLU A 54 -3.35 7.68 -24.79
N TYR A 55 -3.52 8.28 -23.62
CA TYR A 55 -3.78 7.56 -22.37
C TYR A 55 -5.30 7.46 -22.21
N ARG A 56 -5.90 6.45 -22.84
CA ARG A 56 -7.34 6.21 -22.80
C ARG A 56 -7.73 5.52 -21.49
N PRO A 57 -8.96 5.72 -20.97
CA PRO A 57 -9.49 4.86 -19.91
C PRO A 57 -9.53 3.39 -20.35
N LEU A 58 -9.66 2.49 -19.40
CA LEU A 58 -9.91 1.08 -19.65
C LEU A 58 -11.26 0.90 -20.39
N GLU A 59 -11.39 -0.15 -21.17
CA GLU A 59 -12.64 -0.43 -21.91
C GLU A 59 -13.64 -1.17 -21.02
N GLY A 60 -14.30 -0.42 -20.12
CA GLY A 60 -15.24 -0.96 -19.15
C GLY A 60 -15.25 -0.17 -17.86
N PHE A 61 -15.62 -0.82 -16.74
CA PHE A 61 -15.63 -0.21 -15.43
C PHE A 61 -14.61 -0.84 -14.48
N VAL A 62 -14.22 -0.09 -13.46
CA VAL A 62 -13.37 -0.55 -12.37
C VAL A 62 -14.24 -0.84 -11.14
N LEU A 63 -14.06 -2.01 -10.52
CA LEU A 63 -14.62 -2.33 -9.23
C LEU A 63 -13.63 -1.90 -8.13
N ALA A 64 -13.98 -0.90 -7.34
CA ALA A 64 -13.22 -0.46 -6.18
C ALA A 64 -13.81 -1.07 -4.89
N VAL A 65 -13.07 -1.97 -4.24
CA VAL A 65 -13.44 -2.58 -2.95
C VAL A 65 -12.54 -2.03 -1.88
N THR A 66 -13.10 -1.27 -0.94
CA THR A 66 -12.33 -0.45 -0.02
C THR A 66 -12.38 -0.96 1.42
N PRO A 67 -11.29 -0.76 2.21
CA PRO A 67 -11.16 -1.27 3.56
C PRO A 67 -11.95 -0.42 4.56
N PHE A 68 -12.05 -0.90 5.81
CA PHE A 68 -12.71 -0.14 6.88
C PHE A 68 -11.78 0.83 7.61
N ASN A 69 -10.48 0.59 7.58
CA ASN A 69 -9.54 1.21 8.52
C ASN A 69 -9.04 2.62 8.15
N PHE A 70 -9.12 3.01 6.87
CA PHE A 70 -8.68 4.34 6.41
C PHE A 70 -9.72 4.98 5.49
N THR A 71 -10.34 6.07 5.92
CA THR A 71 -11.26 6.86 5.10
C THR A 71 -10.57 7.47 3.88
N ALA A 72 -9.30 7.87 4.00
CA ALA A 72 -8.52 8.35 2.86
C ALA A 72 -8.33 7.27 1.78
N ILE A 73 -8.02 6.03 2.17
CA ILE A 73 -7.92 4.91 1.24
C ILE A 73 -9.28 4.60 0.61
N GLN A 74 -10.36 4.66 1.39
CA GLN A 74 -11.73 4.49 0.86
C GLN A 74 -12.03 5.52 -0.24
N GLY A 75 -11.58 6.76 -0.08
CA GLY A 75 -11.77 7.81 -1.09
C GLY A 75 -10.80 7.68 -2.28
N ASN A 76 -9.55 7.26 -2.03
CA ASN A 76 -8.54 7.12 -3.08
C ASN A 76 -8.84 5.99 -4.08
N LEU A 77 -9.30 4.82 -3.59
CA LEU A 77 -9.51 3.68 -4.49
C LEU A 77 -10.52 3.95 -5.62
N PRO A 78 -11.68 4.60 -5.39
CA PRO A 78 -12.56 4.96 -6.48
C PRO A 78 -12.09 6.19 -7.28
N THR A 79 -11.41 7.17 -6.65
CA THR A 79 -11.03 8.42 -7.32
C THR A 79 -9.79 8.29 -8.20
N ALA A 80 -8.83 7.41 -7.87
CA ALA A 80 -7.64 7.17 -8.68
C ALA A 80 -7.97 6.65 -10.09
N PRO A 81 -8.80 5.61 -10.31
CA PRO A 81 -9.23 5.25 -11.65
C PRO A 81 -10.17 6.29 -12.28
N ALA A 82 -11.02 6.99 -11.50
CA ALA A 82 -11.94 7.99 -12.03
C ALA A 82 -11.20 9.18 -12.66
N ILE A 83 -10.11 9.68 -12.05
CA ILE A 83 -9.32 10.79 -12.60
C ILE A 83 -8.64 10.41 -13.93
N MET A 84 -8.37 9.11 -14.15
CA MET A 84 -7.85 8.60 -15.41
C MET A 84 -8.94 8.29 -16.45
N GLY A 85 -10.19 8.71 -16.19
CA GLY A 85 -11.32 8.66 -17.11
C GLY A 85 -12.21 7.42 -17.00
N ASN A 86 -12.02 6.58 -15.99
CA ASN A 86 -12.82 5.35 -15.82
C ASN A 86 -14.12 5.62 -15.06
N THR A 87 -15.14 4.82 -15.34
CA THR A 87 -16.31 4.67 -14.46
C THR A 87 -16.02 3.64 -13.38
N VAL A 88 -16.54 3.88 -12.20
CA VAL A 88 -16.21 3.08 -11.01
C VAL A 88 -17.47 2.61 -10.28
N LEU A 89 -17.53 1.33 -9.97
CA LEU A 89 -18.40 0.76 -8.95
C LEU A 89 -17.64 0.72 -7.63
N TRP A 90 -18.09 1.47 -6.64
CA TRP A 90 -17.43 1.54 -5.33
C TRP A 90 -18.20 0.76 -4.28
N LYS A 91 -17.61 -0.34 -3.81
CA LYS A 91 -18.12 -1.14 -2.70
C LYS A 91 -17.33 -0.81 -1.43
N PRO A 92 -17.81 0.08 -0.55
CA PRO A 92 -17.18 0.35 0.74
C PRO A 92 -17.32 -0.84 1.69
N ALA A 93 -16.38 -0.98 2.62
CA ALA A 93 -16.53 -1.94 3.71
C ALA A 93 -17.81 -1.62 4.53
N SER A 94 -18.61 -2.63 4.85
CA SER A 94 -19.91 -2.45 5.54
C SER A 94 -19.77 -1.75 6.90
N ARG A 95 -18.64 -1.96 7.60
CA ARG A 95 -18.37 -1.34 8.92
C ARG A 95 -17.95 0.14 8.84
N SER A 96 -17.65 0.68 7.65
CA SER A 96 -17.23 2.07 7.45
C SER A 96 -18.06 2.81 6.40
N VAL A 97 -19.27 2.35 6.11
CA VAL A 97 -20.20 3.00 5.16
C VAL A 97 -20.49 4.45 5.55
N TYR A 98 -20.50 4.75 6.85
CA TYR A 98 -20.81 6.10 7.35
C TYR A 98 -19.79 7.15 6.86
N SER A 99 -18.50 6.89 7.03
CA SER A 99 -17.46 7.79 6.52
C SER A 99 -17.38 7.78 4.99
N ALA A 100 -17.58 6.63 4.35
CA ALA A 100 -17.65 6.50 2.89
C ALA A 100 -18.79 7.35 2.31
N TYR A 101 -19.97 7.34 2.92
CA TYR A 101 -21.10 8.16 2.50
C TYR A 101 -20.78 9.66 2.53
N PHE A 102 -20.18 10.16 3.61
CA PHE A 102 -19.79 11.57 3.67
C PHE A 102 -18.68 11.92 2.67
N THR A 103 -17.75 11.00 2.42
CA THR A 103 -16.75 11.19 1.37
C THR A 103 -17.41 11.28 0.00
N TYR A 104 -18.37 10.42 -0.30
CA TYR A 104 -19.13 10.45 -1.54
C TYR A 104 -19.92 11.76 -1.68
N LYS A 105 -20.55 12.24 -0.61
CA LYS A 105 -21.26 13.53 -0.60
C LYS A 105 -20.34 14.73 -0.87
N VAL A 106 -19.12 14.71 -0.36
CA VAL A 106 -18.12 15.75 -0.67
C VAL A 106 -17.76 15.73 -2.15
N LEU A 107 -17.62 14.57 -2.76
CA LEU A 107 -17.36 14.44 -4.20
C LEU A 107 -18.54 14.95 -5.04
N GLU A 108 -19.80 14.63 -4.67
CA GLU A 108 -21.00 15.15 -5.34
C GLU A 108 -21.06 16.68 -5.26
N GLU A 109 -20.87 17.26 -4.06
CA GLU A 109 -20.86 18.73 -3.85
C GLU A 109 -19.71 19.42 -4.60
N ALA A 110 -18.58 18.72 -4.79
CA ALA A 110 -17.47 19.20 -5.60
C ALA A 110 -17.74 19.14 -7.11
N GLY A 111 -18.85 18.55 -7.54
CA GLY A 111 -19.26 18.47 -8.95
C GLY A 111 -18.87 17.19 -9.65
N LEU A 112 -18.67 16.10 -8.92
CA LEU A 112 -18.49 14.77 -9.53
C LEU A 112 -19.70 14.47 -10.45
N PRO A 113 -19.52 14.24 -11.75
CA PRO A 113 -20.63 13.93 -12.65
C PRO A 113 -21.32 12.62 -12.30
N ASP A 114 -22.64 12.58 -12.51
CA ASP A 114 -23.44 11.37 -12.30
C ASP A 114 -22.88 10.18 -13.11
N GLY A 115 -22.81 9.01 -12.47
CA GLY A 115 -22.40 7.76 -13.11
C GLY A 115 -20.88 7.55 -13.19
N VAL A 116 -20.04 8.54 -12.84
CA VAL A 116 -18.58 8.36 -12.82
C VAL A 116 -18.17 7.44 -11.66
N ILE A 117 -18.59 7.74 -10.45
CA ILE A 117 -18.41 6.88 -9.29
C ILE A 117 -19.78 6.52 -8.74
N ASN A 118 -20.07 5.21 -8.63
CA ASN A 118 -21.34 4.68 -8.16
C ASN A 118 -21.09 3.92 -6.85
N MET A 119 -21.47 4.49 -5.71
CA MET A 119 -21.29 3.86 -4.42
C MET A 119 -22.39 2.83 -4.16
N LEU A 120 -22.01 1.59 -3.89
CA LEU A 120 -22.90 0.43 -3.68
C LEU A 120 -22.66 -0.17 -2.29
N PRO A 121 -23.23 0.39 -1.22
CA PRO A 121 -23.12 -0.19 0.10
C PRO A 121 -23.90 -1.50 0.18
N ALA A 122 -23.26 -2.54 0.71
CA ALA A 122 -23.87 -3.83 0.94
C ALA A 122 -23.21 -4.53 2.12
N ASP A 123 -24.00 -5.23 2.94
CA ASP A 123 -23.49 -6.06 4.04
C ASP A 123 -22.81 -7.31 3.49
N ASP A 124 -23.39 -7.94 2.48
CA ASP A 124 -22.78 -9.03 1.74
C ASP A 124 -21.97 -8.49 0.55
N GLY A 125 -20.64 -8.68 0.61
CA GLY A 125 -19.75 -8.27 -0.47
C GLY A 125 -20.01 -8.99 -1.79
N ALA A 126 -20.49 -10.23 -1.75
CA ALA A 126 -20.79 -11.02 -2.93
C ALA A 126 -21.98 -10.46 -3.72
N ALA A 127 -22.95 -9.83 -3.05
CA ALA A 127 -24.09 -9.20 -3.70
C ALA A 127 -23.71 -8.12 -4.71
N VAL A 128 -22.56 -7.46 -4.53
CA VAL A 128 -22.00 -6.48 -5.47
C VAL A 128 -20.85 -7.09 -6.30
N GLY A 129 -19.96 -7.84 -5.65
CA GLY A 129 -18.76 -8.38 -6.28
C GLY A 129 -19.06 -9.39 -7.38
N THR A 130 -19.90 -10.38 -7.12
CA THR A 130 -20.19 -11.45 -8.08
C THR A 130 -20.79 -10.90 -9.39
N PRO A 131 -21.88 -10.11 -9.40
CA PRO A 131 -22.41 -9.56 -10.65
C PRO A 131 -21.44 -8.64 -11.38
N ALA A 132 -20.58 -7.90 -10.63
CA ALA A 132 -19.58 -7.04 -11.24
C ALA A 132 -18.50 -7.86 -11.95
N LEU A 133 -18.01 -8.93 -11.31
CA LEU A 133 -16.94 -9.79 -11.85
C LEU A 133 -17.44 -10.73 -12.98
N GLU A 134 -18.73 -11.01 -13.07
CA GLU A 134 -19.33 -11.77 -14.19
C GLU A 134 -19.68 -10.91 -15.41
N SER A 135 -19.55 -9.59 -15.30
CA SER A 135 -19.89 -8.67 -16.39
C SER A 135 -18.82 -8.64 -17.48
N GLU A 136 -19.23 -8.74 -18.76
CA GLU A 136 -18.33 -8.54 -19.90
C GLU A 136 -17.60 -7.18 -19.92
N HIS A 137 -18.16 -6.19 -19.22
CA HIS A 137 -17.62 -4.83 -19.11
C HIS A 137 -16.70 -4.63 -17.89
N PHE A 138 -16.43 -5.67 -17.12
CA PHE A 138 -15.44 -5.58 -16.04
C PHE A 138 -14.04 -5.38 -16.62
N ALA A 139 -13.38 -4.28 -16.26
CA ALA A 139 -12.07 -3.91 -16.81
C ALA A 139 -10.97 -3.79 -15.74
N GLY A 140 -11.33 -3.75 -14.46
CA GLY A 140 -10.33 -3.70 -13.41
C GLY A 140 -10.87 -3.84 -12.00
N LEU A 141 -10.01 -4.33 -11.11
CA LEU A 141 -10.22 -4.43 -9.67
C LEU A 141 -9.22 -3.53 -8.95
N HIS A 142 -9.72 -2.59 -8.14
CA HIS A 142 -8.92 -1.82 -7.19
C HIS A 142 -9.32 -2.22 -5.77
N PHE A 143 -8.46 -2.95 -5.10
CA PHE A 143 -8.77 -3.63 -3.85
C PHE A 143 -7.84 -3.22 -2.72
N THR A 144 -8.39 -2.98 -1.53
CA THR A 144 -7.65 -3.01 -0.27
C THR A 144 -8.48 -3.74 0.78
N GLY A 145 -7.91 -4.77 1.41
CA GLY A 145 -8.61 -5.59 2.39
C GLY A 145 -7.83 -6.83 2.80
N SER A 146 -8.53 -7.90 3.22
CA SER A 146 -7.87 -9.13 3.66
C SER A 146 -7.30 -9.94 2.49
N VAL A 147 -6.19 -10.65 2.73
CA VAL A 147 -5.55 -11.57 1.76
C VAL A 147 -6.57 -12.57 1.21
N GLY A 148 -7.32 -13.23 2.10
CA GLY A 148 -8.28 -14.25 1.65
C GLY A 148 -9.37 -13.70 0.74
N THR A 149 -9.84 -12.47 0.98
CA THR A 149 -10.80 -11.81 0.08
C THR A 149 -10.16 -11.47 -1.26
N PHE A 150 -8.92 -10.98 -1.27
CA PHE A 150 -8.21 -10.66 -2.51
C PHE A 150 -7.96 -11.90 -3.37
N GLU A 151 -7.48 -12.98 -2.77
CA GLU A 151 -7.26 -14.26 -3.45
C GLU A 151 -8.57 -14.83 -4.03
N HIS A 152 -9.68 -14.72 -3.28
CA HIS A 152 -10.99 -15.13 -3.76
C HIS A 152 -11.46 -14.31 -4.97
N LEU A 153 -11.35 -12.97 -4.91
CA LEU A 153 -11.70 -12.09 -6.03
C LEU A 153 -10.80 -12.35 -7.25
N TRP A 154 -9.51 -12.58 -7.04
CA TRP A 154 -8.57 -12.92 -8.12
C TRP A 154 -8.97 -14.23 -8.80
N THR A 155 -9.33 -15.23 -8.02
CA THR A 155 -9.83 -16.51 -8.54
C THR A 155 -11.09 -16.31 -9.38
N GLN A 156 -12.06 -15.52 -8.90
CA GLN A 156 -13.28 -15.21 -9.65
C GLN A 156 -12.96 -14.48 -10.98
N VAL A 157 -12.02 -13.54 -10.98
CA VAL A 157 -11.55 -12.89 -12.22
C VAL A 157 -10.95 -13.92 -13.17
N SER A 158 -10.11 -14.83 -12.66
CA SER A 158 -9.49 -15.88 -13.46
C SER A 158 -10.49 -16.83 -14.10
N ASP A 159 -11.56 -17.16 -13.37
CA ASP A 159 -12.62 -18.07 -13.83
C ASP A 159 -13.51 -17.45 -14.92
N ASN A 160 -13.50 -16.11 -15.07
CA ASN A 160 -14.34 -15.38 -16.02
C ASN A 160 -13.54 -14.73 -17.18
N LEU A 161 -12.27 -15.10 -17.39
CA LEU A 161 -11.40 -14.46 -18.39
C LEU A 161 -11.94 -14.51 -19.83
N ASP A 162 -12.69 -15.51 -20.19
CA ASP A 162 -13.30 -15.68 -21.53
C ASP A 162 -14.55 -14.80 -21.72
N THR A 163 -15.10 -14.26 -20.64
CA THR A 163 -16.26 -13.36 -20.68
C THR A 163 -15.86 -11.92 -20.99
N TYR A 164 -14.69 -11.48 -20.56
CA TYR A 164 -14.29 -10.07 -20.58
C TYR A 164 -13.89 -9.57 -21.97
N LYS A 165 -14.26 -8.32 -22.31
CA LYS A 165 -13.80 -7.64 -23.52
C LYS A 165 -12.30 -7.37 -23.55
N THR A 166 -11.68 -7.21 -22.40
CA THR A 166 -10.25 -6.94 -22.23
C THR A 166 -9.72 -7.70 -21.01
N TYR A 167 -8.42 -8.00 -20.97
CA TYR A 167 -7.82 -8.53 -19.76
C TYR A 167 -7.88 -7.49 -18.64
N PRO A 168 -8.54 -7.79 -17.51
CA PRO A 168 -8.72 -6.83 -16.44
C PRO A 168 -7.41 -6.45 -15.77
N THR A 169 -7.28 -5.20 -15.35
CA THR A 169 -6.23 -4.74 -14.47
C THR A 169 -6.57 -5.12 -13.03
N ILE A 170 -5.64 -5.76 -12.32
CA ILE A 170 -5.80 -6.08 -10.90
C ILE A 170 -4.76 -5.30 -10.11
N VAL A 171 -5.22 -4.49 -9.15
CA VAL A 171 -4.42 -3.76 -8.18
C VAL A 171 -4.94 -4.08 -6.80
N GLY A 172 -4.09 -4.62 -5.95
CA GLY A 172 -4.46 -5.05 -4.61
C GLY A 172 -3.43 -4.69 -3.57
N GLU A 173 -3.90 -4.17 -2.45
CA GLU A 173 -3.16 -4.02 -1.21
C GLU A 173 -3.86 -4.85 -0.14
N THR A 174 -3.09 -5.69 0.54
CA THR A 174 -3.64 -6.62 1.54
C THR A 174 -2.95 -6.44 2.89
N GLY A 175 -3.03 -7.45 3.74
CA GLY A 175 -2.46 -7.40 5.08
C GLY A 175 -0.94 -7.33 5.12
N GLY A 176 -0.43 -7.14 6.33
CA GLY A 176 0.99 -7.11 6.64
C GLY A 176 1.32 -7.88 7.91
N LYS A 177 2.57 -8.20 8.09
CA LYS A 177 3.18 -8.67 9.32
C LYS A 177 4.49 -7.91 9.51
N ASP A 178 4.32 -6.63 9.77
CA ASP A 178 5.39 -5.66 9.63
C ASP A 178 6.32 -5.66 10.82
N PHE A 179 7.58 -5.34 10.57
CA PHE A 179 8.63 -5.51 11.55
C PHE A 179 9.29 -4.20 11.98
N ILE A 180 9.75 -4.20 13.22
CA ILE A 180 10.82 -3.31 13.70
C ILE A 180 12.00 -4.19 14.08
N LEU A 181 13.15 -3.95 13.42
CA LEU A 181 14.43 -4.58 13.72
C LEU A 181 15.38 -3.53 14.28
N ALA A 182 15.83 -3.69 15.52
CA ALA A 182 16.83 -2.84 16.15
C ALA A 182 18.19 -3.52 16.14
N HIS A 183 19.24 -2.77 15.81
CA HIS A 183 20.63 -3.16 16.04
C HIS A 183 21.12 -2.64 17.39
N GLU A 184 22.16 -3.22 17.99
CA GLU A 184 22.71 -2.80 19.30
C GLU A 184 23.08 -1.31 19.37
N THR A 185 23.43 -0.70 18.21
CA THR A 185 23.76 0.73 18.13
C THR A 185 22.54 1.65 18.09
N ALA A 186 21.31 1.13 18.07
CA ALA A 186 20.10 1.94 18.02
C ALA A 186 19.89 2.75 19.31
N ASN A 187 19.07 3.78 19.22
CA ASN A 187 18.64 4.52 20.41
C ASN A 187 17.42 3.82 21.05
N PRO A 188 17.53 3.28 22.29
CA PRO A 188 16.45 2.50 22.88
C PRO A 188 15.14 3.28 23.06
N LYS A 189 15.22 4.59 23.39
CA LYS A 189 14.02 5.43 23.52
C LYS A 189 13.32 5.66 22.18
N GLN A 190 14.08 5.82 21.09
CA GLN A 190 13.50 5.96 19.76
C GLN A 190 12.82 4.65 19.31
N VAL A 191 13.46 3.51 19.56
CA VAL A 191 12.89 2.18 19.27
C VAL A 191 11.61 1.98 20.07
N ALA A 192 11.61 2.18 21.38
CA ALA A 192 10.42 2.03 22.23
C ALA A 192 9.26 2.93 21.77
N THR A 193 9.54 4.21 21.46
CA THR A 193 8.51 5.15 20.99
C THR A 193 7.97 4.75 19.62
N ALA A 194 8.83 4.25 18.72
CA ALA A 194 8.39 3.75 17.43
C ALA A 194 7.48 2.51 17.59
N ILE A 195 7.81 1.60 18.51
CA ILE A 195 6.97 0.45 18.86
C ILE A 195 5.62 0.92 19.36
N THR A 196 5.58 1.79 20.37
CA THR A 196 4.31 2.30 20.93
C THR A 196 3.40 2.88 19.85
N ARG A 197 3.95 3.74 18.98
CA ARG A 197 3.19 4.38 17.91
C ARG A 197 2.81 3.42 16.79
N ALA A 198 3.73 2.58 16.35
CA ALA A 198 3.46 1.72 15.20
C ALA A 198 2.58 0.50 15.54
N SER A 199 2.65 -0.01 16.78
CA SER A 199 1.89 -1.20 17.18
C SER A 199 0.50 -0.87 17.72
N PHE A 200 0.33 0.30 18.36
CA PHE A 200 -0.88 0.58 19.15
C PHE A 200 -1.70 1.77 18.68
N GLU A 201 -1.16 2.68 17.85
CA GLU A 201 -2.00 3.70 17.19
C GLU A 201 -3.14 3.01 16.44
N TYR A 202 -4.36 3.51 16.61
CA TYR A 202 -5.56 2.96 16.02
C TYR A 202 -5.73 1.46 16.33
N GLN A 203 -5.42 1.06 17.56
CA GLN A 203 -5.56 -0.32 18.07
C GLN A 203 -4.84 -1.36 17.19
N GLY A 204 -3.74 -0.98 16.53
CA GLY A 204 -3.02 -1.86 15.61
C GLY A 204 -3.81 -2.28 14.37
N GLN A 205 -4.93 -1.63 14.05
CA GLN A 205 -5.77 -1.93 12.87
C GLN A 205 -5.25 -1.24 11.60
N LYS A 206 -3.93 -1.25 11.43
CA LYS A 206 -3.23 -0.78 10.22
C LYS A 206 -2.57 -1.98 9.54
N CYS A 207 -2.69 -2.06 8.23
CA CYS A 207 -1.98 -3.07 7.46
C CYS A 207 -0.46 -2.99 7.65
N SER A 208 0.06 -1.79 7.96
CA SER A 208 1.46 -1.46 8.23
C SER A 208 1.84 -1.46 9.72
N ALA A 209 0.96 -1.87 10.64
CA ALA A 209 1.26 -1.88 12.07
C ALA A 209 2.43 -2.80 12.41
N ALA A 210 3.37 -2.32 13.23
CA ALA A 210 4.47 -3.16 13.71
C ALA A 210 3.93 -4.24 14.65
N SER A 211 3.96 -5.47 14.21
CA SER A 211 3.42 -6.60 14.97
C SER A 211 4.44 -7.69 15.26
N ARG A 212 5.67 -7.56 14.75
CA ARG A 212 6.83 -8.38 15.12
C ARG A 212 8.06 -7.49 15.32
N LEU A 213 8.70 -7.69 16.47
CA LEU A 213 9.81 -6.88 16.93
C LEU A 213 11.03 -7.77 17.14
N TYR A 214 12.19 -7.33 16.63
CA TYR A 214 13.46 -8.01 16.82
C TYR A 214 14.41 -7.06 17.50
N ILE A 215 14.74 -7.35 18.76
CA ILE A 215 15.51 -6.46 19.63
C ILE A 215 16.72 -7.24 20.19
N PRO A 216 17.96 -6.70 20.10
CA PRO A 216 19.14 -7.39 20.64
C PRO A 216 19.11 -7.45 22.17
N GLU A 217 19.70 -8.50 22.75
CA GLU A 217 19.71 -8.74 24.20
C GLU A 217 20.26 -7.55 25.00
N SER A 218 21.32 -6.91 24.52
CA SER A 218 21.93 -5.76 25.19
C SER A 218 21.01 -4.52 25.22
N LEU A 219 20.14 -4.35 24.24
CA LEU A 219 19.27 -3.18 24.13
C LEU A 219 17.90 -3.40 24.79
N TRP A 220 17.47 -4.65 24.94
CA TRP A 220 16.14 -5.00 25.41
C TRP A 220 15.75 -4.42 26.78
N PRO A 221 16.61 -4.44 27.81
CA PRO A 221 16.24 -3.88 29.12
C PRO A 221 15.83 -2.40 29.05
N ASP A 222 16.54 -1.58 28.28
CA ASP A 222 16.28 -0.14 28.14
C ASP A 222 15.06 0.13 27.26
N VAL A 223 14.91 -0.64 26.16
CA VAL A 223 13.71 -0.58 25.30
C VAL A 223 12.48 -0.99 26.10
N ARG A 224 12.54 -2.13 26.81
CA ARG A 224 11.43 -2.63 27.62
C ARG A 224 11.02 -1.62 28.70
N GLY A 225 11.98 -1.07 29.43
CA GLY A 225 11.70 -0.10 30.49
C GLY A 225 10.99 1.15 29.97
N THR A 226 11.43 1.67 28.82
CA THR A 226 10.79 2.84 28.18
C THR A 226 9.43 2.47 27.59
N LEU A 227 9.32 1.33 26.92
CA LEU A 227 8.08 0.86 26.30
C LEU A 227 6.98 0.67 27.34
N PHE A 228 7.27 -0.06 28.42
CA PHE A 228 6.27 -0.33 29.46
C PHE A 228 5.82 0.94 30.17
N ALA A 229 6.76 1.87 30.47
CA ALA A 229 6.38 3.17 31.04
C ALA A 229 5.45 3.98 30.11
N GLN A 230 5.64 3.87 28.77
CA GLN A 230 4.73 4.51 27.82
C GLN A 230 3.37 3.80 27.76
N LEU A 231 3.36 2.46 27.80
CA LEU A 231 2.10 1.68 27.77
C LEU A 231 1.29 1.83 29.06
N ASP A 232 1.93 1.98 30.21
CA ASP A 232 1.26 2.27 31.49
C ASP A 232 0.56 3.63 31.49
N ASP A 233 1.03 4.59 30.66
CA ASP A 233 0.42 5.92 30.48
C ASP A 233 -0.68 5.94 29.40
N VAL A 234 -0.81 4.87 28.60
CA VAL A 234 -1.82 4.77 27.54
C VAL A 234 -3.21 4.54 28.12
N SER A 235 -4.13 5.46 27.83
CA SER A 235 -5.55 5.32 28.15
C SER A 235 -6.32 4.58 27.03
N VAL A 236 -7.24 3.71 27.46
CA VAL A 236 -8.14 2.93 26.56
C VAL A 236 -9.57 3.36 26.84
N GLY A 237 -10.31 3.73 25.80
CA GLY A 237 -11.71 4.15 25.97
C GLY A 237 -12.36 4.69 24.68
N PRO A 238 -13.56 5.28 24.78
CA PRO A 238 -14.31 5.75 23.61
C PRO A 238 -13.63 6.97 22.93
N PRO A 239 -13.80 7.15 21.61
CA PRO A 239 -13.13 8.21 20.84
C PRO A 239 -13.64 9.63 21.15
N GLU A 240 -14.76 9.78 21.84
CA GLU A 240 -15.30 11.06 22.29
C GLU A 240 -14.50 11.67 23.43
N ASP A 241 -13.79 10.87 24.21
CA ASP A 241 -12.79 11.33 25.14
C ASP A 241 -11.45 11.44 24.44
N PHE A 242 -11.04 12.66 24.12
CA PHE A 242 -9.83 12.98 23.35
C PHE A 242 -8.52 12.65 24.08
N THR A 243 -8.58 12.24 25.35
CA THR A 243 -7.42 11.77 26.11
C THR A 243 -7.10 10.30 25.84
N ASN A 244 -8.04 9.54 25.28
CA ASN A 244 -7.83 8.14 24.95
C ASN A 244 -6.92 7.98 23.72
N TYR A 245 -5.84 7.22 23.92
CA TYR A 245 -4.89 6.90 22.86
C TYR A 245 -5.34 5.68 22.04
N VAL A 246 -5.91 4.66 22.71
CA VAL A 246 -6.45 3.43 22.14
C VAL A 246 -7.97 3.43 22.32
N ASN A 247 -8.69 3.07 21.25
CA ASN A 247 -10.14 2.99 21.25
C ASN A 247 -10.60 1.53 21.00
N ALA A 248 -11.92 1.32 20.76
CA ALA A 248 -12.46 0.01 20.46
C ALA A 248 -11.99 -0.50 19.08
N VAL A 249 -11.79 -1.81 18.94
CA VAL A 249 -11.61 -2.44 17.63
C VAL A 249 -12.94 -2.48 16.87
N ILE A 250 -12.88 -2.72 15.55
CA ILE A 250 -13.97 -2.39 14.61
C ILE A 250 -15.28 -3.15 14.86
N ASP A 251 -15.25 -4.41 15.27
CA ASP A 251 -16.43 -5.23 15.52
C ASP A 251 -16.12 -6.48 16.37
N GLN A 252 -17.17 -7.23 16.72
CA GLN A 252 -17.09 -8.46 17.50
C GLN A 252 -16.16 -9.49 16.85
N ARG A 253 -16.22 -9.66 15.54
CA ARG A 253 -15.40 -10.64 14.83
C ARG A 253 -13.89 -10.31 14.95
N ALA A 254 -13.55 -9.02 14.88
CA ALA A 254 -12.18 -8.56 15.09
C ALA A 254 -11.76 -8.79 16.55
N PHE A 255 -12.63 -8.44 17.50
CA PHE A 255 -12.42 -8.67 18.92
C PHE A 255 -12.15 -10.14 19.22
N ASP A 256 -13.06 -11.05 18.84
CA ASP A 256 -12.91 -12.50 19.07
C ASP A 256 -11.62 -13.06 18.44
N LYS A 257 -11.30 -12.62 17.23
CA LYS A 257 -10.06 -13.00 16.57
C LYS A 257 -8.84 -12.58 17.39
N ILE A 258 -8.78 -11.33 17.84
CA ILE A 258 -7.62 -10.79 18.57
C ILE A 258 -7.48 -11.47 19.92
N VAL A 259 -8.59 -11.65 20.65
CA VAL A 259 -8.63 -12.36 21.93
C VAL A 259 -8.11 -13.78 21.79
N SER A 260 -8.45 -14.48 20.72
CA SER A 260 -7.94 -15.84 20.48
C SER A 260 -6.41 -15.93 20.35
N TYR A 261 -5.73 -14.85 19.96
CA TYR A 261 -4.24 -14.81 19.95
C TYR A 261 -3.67 -14.51 21.33
N ILE A 262 -4.36 -13.72 22.15
CA ILE A 262 -3.98 -13.46 23.55
C ILE A 262 -4.10 -14.77 24.34
N GLU A 263 -5.27 -15.44 24.28
CA GLU A 263 -5.51 -16.72 24.95
C GLU A 263 -4.54 -17.82 24.47
N HIS A 264 -4.26 -17.85 23.16
CA HIS A 264 -3.24 -18.79 22.64
C HIS A 264 -1.85 -18.54 23.23
N ALA A 265 -1.46 -17.25 23.40
CA ALA A 265 -0.15 -16.93 23.98
C ALA A 265 -0.07 -17.25 25.49
N GLU A 266 -1.20 -17.25 26.21
CA GLU A 266 -1.27 -17.69 27.60
C GLU A 266 -1.08 -19.21 27.76
N GLU A 267 -1.49 -19.99 26.74
CA GLU A 267 -1.41 -21.45 26.73
C GLU A 267 -0.14 -22.01 26.08
N ASP A 268 0.65 -21.19 25.38
CA ASP A 268 1.82 -21.59 24.60
C ASP A 268 3.09 -21.50 25.41
N ASP A 269 3.79 -22.59 25.66
CA ASP A 269 5.08 -22.64 26.38
C ASP A 269 6.19 -21.80 25.71
N ASP A 270 6.07 -21.50 24.39
CA ASP A 270 7.01 -20.69 23.62
C ASP A 270 6.65 -19.21 23.57
N ALA A 271 5.63 -18.78 24.33
CA ALA A 271 5.18 -17.40 24.42
C ALA A 271 4.91 -16.96 25.85
N GLU A 272 5.09 -15.69 26.14
CA GLU A 272 4.81 -15.05 27.44
C GLU A 272 4.16 -13.69 27.21
N ILE A 273 3.01 -13.43 27.82
CA ILE A 273 2.44 -12.08 27.86
C ILE A 273 3.21 -11.29 28.90
N ILE A 274 4.00 -10.30 28.46
CA ILE A 274 4.87 -9.49 29.32
C ILE A 274 4.32 -8.10 29.64
N HIS A 275 3.23 -7.68 28.98
CA HIS A 275 2.46 -6.48 29.29
C HIS A 275 1.04 -6.58 28.70
N GLY A 276 0.04 -6.02 29.40
CA GLY A 276 -1.36 -6.03 28.96
C GLY A 276 -2.02 -7.40 29.05
N GLY A 277 -2.80 -7.77 28.05
CA GLY A 277 -3.56 -9.01 27.98
C GLY A 277 -5.05 -8.86 28.38
N GLY A 278 -5.43 -7.70 28.93
CA GLY A 278 -6.82 -7.44 29.31
C GLY A 278 -7.72 -7.09 28.12
N TYR A 279 -8.98 -7.50 28.19
CA TYR A 279 -9.99 -7.18 27.20
C TYR A 279 -11.40 -7.14 27.81
N ASP A 280 -12.29 -6.31 27.22
CA ASP A 280 -13.67 -6.14 27.70
C ASP A 280 -14.61 -5.76 26.55
N ASP A 281 -15.70 -6.52 26.35
CA ASP A 281 -16.69 -6.28 25.28
C ASP A 281 -18.07 -5.85 25.82
N ARG A 282 -18.19 -5.55 27.13
CA ARG A 282 -19.48 -5.22 27.77
C ARG A 282 -20.06 -3.88 27.33
N GLU A 283 -19.20 -2.89 27.05
CA GLU A 283 -19.59 -1.54 26.59
C GLU A 283 -19.04 -1.20 25.21
N GLY A 284 -18.01 -1.92 24.78
CA GLY A 284 -17.32 -1.74 23.51
C GLY A 284 -16.20 -2.77 23.38
N TYR A 285 -15.69 -2.96 22.19
CA TYR A 285 -14.69 -3.97 21.87
C TYR A 285 -13.28 -3.50 22.26
N PHE A 286 -13.03 -3.32 23.57
CA PHE A 286 -11.77 -2.78 24.10
C PHE A 286 -10.78 -3.90 24.38
N ILE A 287 -9.55 -3.71 23.91
CA ILE A 287 -8.41 -4.61 24.14
C ILE A 287 -7.23 -3.74 24.55
N GLU A 288 -6.58 -4.12 25.65
CA GLU A 288 -5.40 -3.40 26.15
C GLU A 288 -4.21 -3.61 25.21
N PRO A 289 -3.31 -2.60 25.07
CA PRO A 289 -2.03 -2.77 24.44
C PRO A 289 -1.28 -3.98 25.02
N THR A 290 -1.08 -5.00 24.20
CA THR A 290 -0.55 -6.29 24.62
C THR A 290 0.80 -6.57 23.97
N VAL A 291 1.80 -6.90 24.77
CA VAL A 291 3.12 -7.32 24.31
C VAL A 291 3.37 -8.77 24.68
N ILE A 292 3.57 -9.58 23.67
CA ILE A 292 3.95 -10.98 23.79
C ILE A 292 5.46 -11.09 23.59
N ARG A 293 6.18 -11.84 24.43
CA ARG A 293 7.55 -12.27 24.19
C ARG A 293 7.52 -13.67 23.60
N ALA A 294 8.09 -13.83 22.43
CA ALA A 294 8.27 -15.14 21.81
C ALA A 294 9.65 -15.72 22.18
N HIS A 295 9.70 -16.98 22.56
CA HIS A 295 10.92 -17.76 22.74
C HIS A 295 11.29 -18.48 21.44
N ASP A 296 10.32 -18.95 20.66
CA ASP A 296 10.49 -19.35 19.26
C ASP A 296 10.25 -18.15 18.32
N PRO A 297 11.23 -17.72 17.52
CA PRO A 297 11.05 -16.61 16.56
C PRO A 297 10.03 -16.91 15.45
N LYS A 298 9.60 -18.17 15.30
CA LYS A 298 8.58 -18.60 14.33
C LYS A 298 7.22 -18.93 14.99
N GLN A 299 7.04 -18.55 16.24
CA GLN A 299 5.77 -18.66 16.98
C GLN A 299 4.62 -18.02 16.18
N LYS A 300 3.38 -18.49 16.38
CA LYS A 300 2.20 -18.11 15.59
C LYS A 300 2.00 -16.59 15.50
N SER A 301 2.11 -15.88 16.63
CA SER A 301 1.93 -14.43 16.68
C SER A 301 3.05 -13.63 15.98
N MET A 302 4.20 -14.26 15.67
CA MET A 302 5.25 -13.68 14.82
C MET A 302 4.96 -13.81 13.32
N ARG A 303 4.11 -14.76 12.91
CA ARG A 303 3.89 -15.11 11.50
C ARG A 303 2.55 -14.63 10.94
N GLU A 304 1.50 -14.66 11.75
CA GLU A 304 0.14 -14.40 11.31
C GLU A 304 -0.28 -12.96 11.62
N GLU A 305 -1.07 -12.36 10.72
CA GLU A 305 -1.64 -11.03 10.91
C GLU A 305 -2.77 -11.06 11.93
N ILE A 306 -2.58 -10.38 13.06
CA ILE A 306 -3.56 -10.27 14.14
C ILE A 306 -4.55 -9.14 13.83
N PHE A 307 -4.07 -7.99 13.41
CA PHE A 307 -4.83 -6.77 13.11
C PHE A 307 -5.50 -6.18 14.36
N GLY A 308 -4.75 -6.10 15.43
CA GLY A 308 -5.20 -5.64 16.74
C GLY A 308 -4.05 -5.08 17.58
N PRO A 309 -4.31 -4.58 18.80
CA PRO A 309 -3.31 -3.97 19.66
C PRO A 309 -2.41 -5.01 20.37
N VAL A 310 -1.89 -5.94 19.58
CA VAL A 310 -1.03 -7.04 20.03
C VAL A 310 0.23 -7.07 19.17
N THR A 311 1.39 -6.96 19.81
CA THR A 311 2.70 -7.07 19.16
C THR A 311 3.54 -8.13 19.84
N THR A 312 4.43 -8.77 19.07
CA THR A 312 5.29 -9.85 19.58
C THR A 312 6.75 -9.48 19.44
N VAL A 313 7.53 -9.60 20.51
CA VAL A 313 8.96 -9.35 20.53
C VAL A 313 9.74 -10.66 20.62
N TYR A 314 10.72 -10.80 19.75
CA TYR A 314 11.80 -11.76 19.84
C TYR A 314 13.07 -11.04 20.22
N VAL A 315 13.69 -11.46 21.32
CA VAL A 315 14.97 -10.94 21.80
C VAL A 315 16.08 -11.82 21.30
N TYR A 316 16.92 -11.29 20.41
CA TYR A 316 17.97 -12.06 19.76
C TYR A 316 19.36 -11.78 20.35
N PRO A 317 20.33 -12.74 20.34
CA PRO A 317 21.70 -12.54 20.77
C PRO A 317 22.42 -11.46 19.93
N ASP A 318 23.22 -10.60 20.56
CA ASP A 318 23.89 -9.47 19.86
C ASP A 318 24.82 -9.91 18.73
N ASP A 319 25.39 -11.10 18.80
CA ASP A 319 26.28 -11.69 17.79
C ASP A 319 25.54 -12.41 16.64
N GLU A 320 24.20 -12.49 16.67
CA GLU A 320 23.36 -13.14 15.66
C GLU A 320 22.67 -12.13 14.72
N TRP A 321 23.31 -11.01 14.40
CA TRP A 321 22.72 -9.99 13.52
C TRP A 321 22.41 -10.48 12.12
N GLU A 322 23.34 -11.21 11.49
CA GLU A 322 23.17 -11.71 10.11
C GLU A 322 22.10 -12.80 10.03
N GLU A 323 22.07 -13.69 11.00
CA GLU A 323 21.05 -14.73 11.15
C GLU A 323 19.68 -14.10 11.40
N THR A 324 19.62 -13.02 12.18
CA THR A 324 18.37 -12.29 12.44
C THR A 324 17.85 -11.58 11.20
N LEU A 325 18.72 -11.03 10.33
CA LEU A 325 18.30 -10.50 9.04
C LEU A 325 17.61 -11.57 8.18
N GLN A 326 18.20 -12.77 8.09
CA GLN A 326 17.58 -13.88 7.38
C GLN A 326 16.26 -14.30 8.02
N LEU A 327 16.22 -14.37 9.35
CA LEU A 327 15.01 -14.69 10.10
C LEU A 327 13.89 -13.70 9.82
N VAL A 328 14.15 -12.38 9.81
CA VAL A 328 13.17 -11.34 9.49
C VAL A 328 12.58 -11.54 8.09
N ASP A 329 13.41 -11.88 7.11
CA ASP A 329 12.97 -12.10 5.73
C ASP A 329 12.07 -13.35 5.58
N GLU A 330 12.38 -14.42 6.32
CA GLU A 330 11.74 -15.74 6.17
C GLU A 330 10.51 -15.97 7.07
N THR A 331 10.37 -15.22 8.17
CA THR A 331 9.35 -15.50 9.21
C THR A 331 7.92 -15.37 8.69
N SER A 332 7.67 -14.48 7.74
CA SER A 332 6.31 -14.18 7.29
C SER A 332 6.21 -14.10 5.76
N PRO A 333 5.09 -14.55 5.18
CA PRO A 333 4.86 -14.43 3.73
C PRO A 333 4.51 -13.00 3.29
N TYR A 334 4.37 -12.05 4.21
CA TYR A 334 4.05 -10.66 3.95
C TYR A 334 5.30 -9.82 3.71
N ALA A 335 5.14 -8.72 2.97
CA ALA A 335 6.20 -7.75 2.72
C ALA A 335 5.60 -6.35 2.45
N LEU A 336 4.82 -5.82 3.41
CA LEU A 336 4.22 -4.50 3.28
C LEU A 336 5.20 -3.43 3.71
N THR A 337 5.48 -3.34 5.01
CA THR A 337 6.41 -2.36 5.57
C THR A 337 7.40 -3.00 6.52
N GLY A 338 8.52 -2.31 6.75
CA GLY A 338 9.52 -2.70 7.73
C GLY A 338 10.39 -1.53 8.14
N ALA A 339 10.90 -1.54 9.37
CA ALA A 339 11.75 -0.51 9.90
C ALA A 339 13.02 -1.10 10.53
N VAL A 340 14.16 -0.45 10.27
CA VAL A 340 15.45 -0.78 10.86
C VAL A 340 15.97 0.40 11.67
N PHE A 341 16.36 0.14 12.91
CA PHE A 341 16.95 1.11 13.81
C PHE A 341 18.44 0.81 14.04
N ALA A 342 19.31 1.72 13.61
CA ALA A 342 20.75 1.64 13.80
C ALA A 342 21.38 3.03 13.66
N ARG A 343 22.56 3.23 14.25
CA ARG A 343 23.35 4.45 14.06
C ARG A 343 24.39 4.31 12.94
N GLU A 344 24.88 3.10 12.74
CA GLU A 344 25.97 2.83 11.80
C GLU A 344 25.45 2.68 10.37
N ARG A 345 26.00 3.47 9.44
CA ARG A 345 25.58 3.47 8.04
C ARG A 345 25.87 2.14 7.33
N THR A 346 26.89 1.43 7.74
CA THR A 346 27.25 0.09 7.24
C THR A 346 26.20 -0.94 7.58
N VAL A 347 25.75 -0.95 8.82
CA VAL A 347 24.67 -1.81 9.34
C VAL A 347 23.34 -1.53 8.61
N ILE A 348 22.99 -0.25 8.45
CA ILE A 348 21.78 0.15 7.72
C ILE A 348 21.83 -0.38 6.29
N ARG A 349 22.98 -0.25 5.59
CA ARG A 349 23.13 -0.75 4.21
C ARG A 349 23.06 -2.27 4.15
N GLN A 350 23.65 -2.97 5.11
CA GLN A 350 23.58 -4.43 5.20
C GLN A 350 22.11 -4.88 5.35
N ALA A 351 21.36 -4.24 6.25
CA ALA A 351 19.94 -4.53 6.41
C ALA A 351 19.12 -4.22 5.15
N GLN A 352 19.36 -3.07 4.49
CA GLN A 352 18.69 -2.72 3.24
C GLN A 352 18.91 -3.76 2.15
N ASN A 353 20.13 -4.29 2.03
CA ASN A 353 20.46 -5.31 1.03
C ASN A 353 19.87 -6.69 1.38
N ALA A 354 19.95 -7.09 2.65
CA ALA A 354 19.44 -8.40 3.09
C ALA A 354 17.91 -8.47 3.05
N LEU A 355 17.24 -7.34 3.29
CA LEU A 355 15.77 -7.23 3.39
C LEU A 355 15.12 -6.58 2.17
N GLU A 356 15.78 -6.57 0.99
CA GLU A 356 15.27 -5.90 -0.22
C GLU A 356 13.87 -6.37 -0.65
N HIS A 357 13.52 -7.63 -0.34
CA HIS A 357 12.21 -8.22 -0.65
C HIS A 357 11.28 -8.33 0.56
N ALA A 358 11.73 -7.98 1.76
CA ALA A 358 10.97 -8.13 3.00
C ALA A 358 9.97 -6.99 3.27
N ALA A 359 10.05 -5.88 2.51
CA ALA A 359 9.15 -4.74 2.66
C ALA A 359 9.01 -3.98 1.33
N GLY A 360 7.78 -3.63 0.96
CA GLY A 360 7.51 -2.70 -0.13
C GLY A 360 7.84 -1.25 0.25
N ASN A 361 7.64 -0.87 1.52
CA ASN A 361 8.10 0.40 2.09
C ASN A 361 9.06 0.12 3.24
N PHE A 362 10.31 0.59 3.10
CA PHE A 362 11.39 0.36 4.04
C PHE A 362 11.80 1.65 4.75
N TYR A 363 11.82 1.63 6.07
CA TYR A 363 12.09 2.80 6.91
C TYR A 363 13.40 2.65 7.70
N VAL A 364 14.10 3.74 7.89
CA VAL A 364 15.35 3.77 8.66
C VAL A 364 15.20 4.80 9.78
N ASN A 365 15.32 4.34 11.02
CA ASN A 365 15.14 5.15 12.24
C ASN A 365 13.80 5.90 12.29
N ASP A 366 12.78 5.30 11.70
CA ASP A 366 11.39 5.77 11.78
C ASP A 366 10.44 4.56 11.88
N LYS A 367 9.19 4.80 12.28
CA LYS A 367 8.17 3.75 12.42
C LYS A 367 7.70 3.23 11.04
N PRO A 368 7.34 1.95 10.89
CA PRO A 368 6.87 1.40 9.62
C PRO A 368 5.50 1.93 9.16
N THR A 369 4.81 2.71 10.00
CA THR A 369 3.53 3.39 9.70
C THR A 369 3.72 4.86 9.31
N ALA A 370 4.88 5.25 8.76
CA ALA A 370 5.26 6.65 8.53
C ALA A 370 5.02 7.14 7.09
N ALA A 371 4.30 6.40 6.24
CA ALA A 371 4.04 6.81 4.86
C ALA A 371 3.19 8.10 4.81
N ILE A 372 3.60 9.03 3.95
CA ILE A 372 2.88 10.28 3.67
C ILE A 372 2.72 10.38 2.15
N VAL A 373 1.52 10.67 1.67
CA VAL A 373 1.22 10.84 0.24
C VAL A 373 2.10 11.95 -0.35
N GLY A 374 2.68 11.69 -1.52
CA GLY A 374 3.63 12.60 -2.15
C GLY A 374 5.07 12.50 -1.64
N GLN A 375 5.33 11.68 -0.60
CA GLN A 375 6.67 11.44 -0.06
C GLN A 375 7.08 9.97 -0.16
N GLN A 376 6.26 9.04 0.31
CA GLN A 376 6.50 7.60 0.22
C GLN A 376 5.34 6.94 -0.52
N PRO A 377 5.46 6.64 -1.81
CA PRO A 377 4.48 5.83 -2.54
C PRO A 377 4.28 4.49 -1.82
N PHE A 378 3.02 4.15 -1.54
CA PHE A 378 2.70 3.05 -0.65
C PHE A 378 2.29 1.80 -1.42
N GLY A 379 2.87 0.67 -1.06
CA GLY A 379 2.50 -0.62 -1.61
C GLY A 379 3.36 -1.76 -1.11
N GLY A 380 2.75 -2.93 -0.94
CA GLY A 380 3.36 -4.15 -0.44
C GLY A 380 3.68 -5.18 -1.52
N ALA A 381 4.74 -5.93 -1.31
CA ALA A 381 5.14 -7.07 -2.14
C ALA A 381 4.70 -8.40 -1.51
N ARG A 382 5.08 -9.54 -2.11
CA ARG A 382 4.69 -10.87 -1.67
C ARG A 382 3.18 -10.97 -1.45
N ARG A 383 2.72 -11.56 -0.35
CA ARG A 383 1.28 -11.65 -0.03
C ARG A 383 0.67 -10.36 0.51
N SER A 384 1.42 -9.26 0.55
CA SER A 384 0.88 -7.95 0.95
C SER A 384 0.32 -7.12 -0.20
N GLY A 385 0.42 -7.58 -1.45
CA GLY A 385 -0.22 -6.91 -2.57
C GLY A 385 0.56 -6.96 -3.87
N THR A 386 0.08 -6.20 -4.84
CA THR A 386 0.64 -6.10 -6.20
C THR A 386 1.70 -5.00 -6.34
N ASN A 387 1.95 -4.26 -5.27
CA ASN A 387 3.00 -3.24 -5.15
C ASN A 387 2.91 -2.10 -6.18
N ASP A 388 1.70 -1.67 -6.51
CA ASP A 388 1.45 -0.64 -7.53
C ASP A 388 1.60 0.80 -7.01
N LYS A 389 2.13 0.99 -5.82
CA LYS A 389 2.55 2.28 -5.25
C LYS A 389 1.47 3.36 -5.28
N ALA A 390 0.43 3.18 -4.44
CA ALA A 390 -0.61 4.19 -4.23
C ALA A 390 -0.01 5.56 -3.90
N GLY A 391 -0.60 6.64 -4.44
CA GLY A 391 -0.07 7.99 -4.32
C GLY A 391 1.14 8.25 -5.21
N SER A 392 1.21 7.64 -6.38
CA SER A 392 2.23 7.86 -7.41
C SER A 392 1.70 7.64 -8.82
N GLU A 393 2.48 8.03 -9.81
CA GLU A 393 2.23 7.77 -11.24
C GLU A 393 2.07 6.28 -11.53
N MET A 394 2.81 5.42 -10.83
CA MET A 394 2.77 3.96 -11.03
C MET A 394 1.37 3.40 -10.79
N ASN A 395 0.67 3.87 -9.76
CA ASN A 395 -0.71 3.45 -9.51
C ASN A 395 -1.66 3.96 -10.59
N LEU A 396 -1.56 5.24 -10.98
CA LEU A 396 -2.44 5.84 -11.98
C LEU A 396 -2.27 5.20 -13.37
N MET A 397 -1.05 4.80 -13.74
CA MET A 397 -0.76 4.10 -14.98
C MET A 397 -1.48 2.74 -15.11
N ARG A 398 -1.90 2.15 -13.99
CA ARG A 398 -2.70 0.92 -14.01
C ARG A 398 -4.12 1.13 -14.57
N TRP A 399 -4.59 2.37 -14.57
CA TRP A 399 -5.97 2.74 -14.92
C TRP A 399 -6.11 3.35 -16.31
N VAL A 400 -5.11 3.16 -17.17
CA VAL A 400 -5.14 3.59 -18.57
C VAL A 400 -4.82 2.45 -19.53
N SER A 401 -5.38 2.55 -20.76
CA SER A 401 -5.07 1.71 -21.91
C SER A 401 -4.36 2.56 -22.96
N PRO A 402 -3.01 2.65 -22.94
CA PRO A 402 -2.26 3.52 -23.84
C PRO A 402 -2.42 3.09 -25.29
N ARG A 403 -2.60 4.09 -26.21
CA ARG A 403 -2.60 3.89 -27.65
C ARG A 403 -1.54 4.76 -28.30
N ALA A 404 -0.55 4.13 -28.92
CA ALA A 404 0.42 4.83 -29.73
C ALA A 404 -0.16 5.15 -31.13
N ILE A 405 -0.03 6.39 -31.56
CA ILE A 405 -0.43 6.86 -32.87
C ILE A 405 0.80 7.37 -33.60
N LYS A 406 0.99 6.93 -34.84
CA LYS A 406 1.96 7.43 -35.78
C LYS A 406 1.25 7.99 -37.00
N GLU A 407 1.41 9.27 -37.26
CA GLU A 407 0.89 9.92 -38.44
C GLU A 407 2.07 10.30 -39.35
N SER A 408 2.00 9.87 -40.63
CA SER A 408 2.96 10.26 -41.66
C SER A 408 2.35 11.33 -42.53
N TRP A 409 3.00 12.46 -42.67
CA TRP A 409 2.55 13.56 -43.52
C TRP A 409 3.01 13.38 -44.98
N ASP A 410 3.99 12.50 -45.21
CA ASP A 410 4.55 12.19 -46.51
C ASP A 410 4.71 10.65 -46.55
N ALA A 411 3.59 9.96 -46.78
CA ALA A 411 3.59 8.51 -46.84
C ALA A 411 4.24 8.03 -48.14
N PRO A 412 5.08 6.99 -48.12
CA PRO A 412 5.66 6.43 -49.32
C PRO A 412 4.59 6.01 -50.34
N GLU A 413 4.75 6.41 -51.60
CA GLU A 413 3.86 6.04 -52.68
C GLU A 413 4.30 4.73 -53.38
N ASP A 414 5.52 4.25 -53.10
CA ASP A 414 6.07 3.03 -53.69
C ASP A 414 6.57 2.08 -52.56
N TYR A 415 6.56 0.77 -52.85
CA TYR A 415 6.89 -0.25 -51.86
C TYR A 415 8.41 -0.44 -51.61
N PRO A 416 9.32 -0.23 -52.59
CA PRO A 416 10.73 -0.45 -52.37
C PRO A 416 11.33 0.64 -51.44
N TYR A 417 12.13 0.22 -50.50
CA TYR A 417 13.01 1.14 -49.81
C TYR A 417 14.22 1.56 -50.68
N ALA A 418 14.87 2.62 -50.35
CA ALA A 418 16.00 3.16 -51.10
C ALA A 418 17.06 2.09 -51.48
N TRP A 419 17.33 1.16 -50.58
CA TRP A 419 18.28 0.08 -50.79
C TRP A 419 17.76 -1.09 -51.64
N ASN A 420 16.47 -1.16 -51.92
CA ASN A 420 15.86 -2.18 -52.77
C ASN A 420 15.73 -1.72 -54.24
N GLN A 421 16.06 -0.45 -54.55
CA GLN A 421 15.92 0.07 -55.90
C GLN A 421 17.15 -0.32 -56.70
N PRO A 422 16.98 -0.97 -57.90
CA PRO A 422 18.09 -1.50 -58.68
C PRO A 422 19.01 -0.44 -59.27
N ASP A 423 18.57 0.83 -59.31
CA ASP A 423 19.26 1.96 -59.96
C ASP A 423 19.50 3.12 -59.02
N ALA A 424 19.74 2.86 -57.74
CA ALA A 424 20.34 3.88 -56.90
C ALA A 424 21.74 4.16 -57.49
N GLU A 425 21.85 5.15 -58.40
CA GLU A 425 23.13 5.69 -58.88
C GLU A 425 23.91 6.17 -57.67
N GLY A 426 24.88 5.37 -57.30
CA GLY A 426 25.77 5.58 -56.18
C GLY A 426 26.03 4.26 -55.47
N GLU A 427 26.78 3.35 -56.09
CA GLU A 427 27.55 2.37 -55.32
C GLU A 427 28.39 3.14 -54.34
N LEU A 428 27.95 3.21 -53.09
CA LEU A 428 28.83 3.58 -51.99
C LEU A 428 29.97 2.55 -52.01
N SER A 429 31.11 2.94 -52.53
CA SER A 429 32.30 2.10 -52.49
C SER A 429 32.69 1.94 -51.01
N LEU A 430 33.32 0.82 -50.69
CA LEU A 430 33.88 0.65 -49.33
C LEU A 430 34.81 1.81 -48.94
N ASP A 431 35.40 2.48 -49.94
CA ASP A 431 36.23 3.67 -49.74
C ASP A 431 35.42 4.93 -49.37
N ASP A 432 34.17 5.05 -49.88
CA ASP A 432 33.25 6.15 -49.48
C ASP A 432 32.76 5.98 -48.05
N ILE A 433 32.52 4.72 -47.62
CA ILE A 433 32.13 4.40 -46.23
C ILE A 433 33.34 4.62 -45.29
N ALA A 434 34.55 4.23 -45.72
CA ALA A 434 35.77 4.38 -44.90
C ALA A 434 36.20 5.85 -44.73
N ASN A 435 35.82 6.73 -45.67
CA ASN A 435 36.16 8.16 -45.65
C ASN A 435 34.96 9.05 -45.24
N ALA A 436 33.82 8.50 -44.87
CA ALA A 436 32.69 9.25 -44.33
C ALA A 436 33.12 9.84 -42.96
N GLU A 437 33.28 11.14 -42.87
CA GLU A 437 33.50 11.81 -41.59
C GLU A 437 32.27 11.53 -40.68
N PRO A 438 32.48 11.23 -39.39
CA PRO A 438 31.37 11.07 -38.46
C PRO A 438 30.56 12.37 -38.48
N ALA A 439 29.25 12.22 -38.71
CA ALA A 439 28.32 13.34 -38.65
C ALA A 439 28.59 14.10 -37.33
N GLU A 440 28.96 15.39 -37.44
CA GLU A 440 29.07 16.22 -36.25
C GLU A 440 27.81 16.07 -35.39
N ALA A 441 27.98 15.62 -34.16
CA ALA A 441 26.91 15.59 -33.18
C ALA A 441 26.40 17.03 -33.03
N GLY A 442 25.32 17.34 -33.69
CA GLY A 442 24.67 18.65 -33.55
C GLY A 442 24.39 18.92 -32.09
N ASP A 443 25.00 19.99 -31.55
CA ASP A 443 24.66 20.57 -30.26
C ASP A 443 23.18 20.91 -30.24
N GLY A 444 22.33 19.92 -29.88
CA GLY A 444 20.97 20.10 -29.55
C GLY A 444 20.88 20.78 -28.19
N ALA A 445 20.90 22.10 -28.19
CA ALA A 445 20.58 22.89 -27.02
C ALA A 445 19.21 22.47 -26.48
N VAL A 446 19.20 21.78 -25.34
CA VAL A 446 18.06 21.65 -24.47
C VAL A 446 17.77 23.03 -23.91
N ASN A 447 16.74 23.67 -24.41
CA ASN A 447 16.15 24.85 -23.78
C ASN A 447 14.69 24.56 -23.42
N ALA A 448 14.47 24.57 -22.07
CA ALA A 448 13.26 24.81 -21.27
C ALA A 448 12.02 23.98 -21.58
#